data_2737529b2bb194a5facd4fc8e0633928
#
_entry.id   2737529b2bb194a5facd4fc8e0633928
#
_cell.length_a   1.000
_cell.length_b   1.000
_cell.length_c   1.000
_cell.angle_alpha   90.00
_cell.angle_beta   90.00
_cell.angle_gamma   90.00
#
_symmetry.space_group_name_H-M   'P 1'
#
loop_
_entity.id
_entity.type
_entity.pdbx_description
1 polymer ?
#
loop_
_entity_poly.entity_id
_entity_poly.type
_entity_poly.pdbx_seq_one_letter_code
_entity_poly.pdbx_strand_id
1 'polypeptide(L)'
;MKKTLIVLLVALLASSFVFAQGGTEATTTTTGPMTIAMLYSATQTEAGALPADWAGYAVLEDQLGIKLELQMLPSNPNDQDLMVRAMAAADELPDFFTCSREVWADLAKNGMVLDVTDYYALMPNRSSVMFDDAAKNYVTYEGRIYGFATPSAISGNEGLLVRQDWLDNLGLSVPTTLDELYDVLYAFTYNDPDGNGKNDTYGFGAFVEESVSYEIYPGRRFEPLMGAFGVEGTWNMSSSNFGLKIHDANYYDWMVFFKKCIDTGVIDPNWMSYKKDDFRAAWKQGKFGVFREQNSAYASQNNYKPFDDNFPTGSFTVIDAPIGPNGDQSVGPRCQGMRIYAINSDVSEEKAKKIVEMFEWMSYGEGYLLCGYGEEGKNYILDADGLPQSDASLGSLGYNSADGQKYIQLRNCAFNYSNAQEIALRYPAYITATSQKRMSAGDVLLEMQSKTWTNTPGQNSMPAPTSTDVTTFYQQGIAEFLNGTRELTKDNWNAFVKQFDEIGGLAWEKAGYDYASANGLLQ
;
A
#
# COMPACT_ATOMS: atom_id res chain seq x y z
N MET A 1 -27.48 -7.87 34.56
CA MET A 1 -26.78 -6.58 34.61
C MET A 1 -25.64 -6.42 33.61
N LYS A 2 -25.61 -7.13 32.47
CA LYS A 2 -24.56 -6.97 31.39
C LYS A 2 -25.12 -6.59 30.02
N LYS A 3 -26.42 -6.34 29.87
CA LYS A 3 -27.05 -5.93 28.61
C LYS A 3 -27.40 -4.44 28.52
N THR A 4 -27.24 -3.67 29.60
CA THR A 4 -27.61 -2.25 29.67
C THR A 4 -26.41 -1.32 29.43
N LEU A 5 -25.18 -1.85 29.35
CA LEU A 5 -23.97 -1.04 29.17
C LEU A 5 -23.59 -0.81 27.68
N ILE A 6 -24.10 -1.65 26.78
CA ILE A 6 -23.78 -1.54 25.33
C ILE A 6 -24.65 -0.48 24.65
N VAL A 7 -25.85 -0.23 25.16
CA VAL A 7 -26.76 0.79 24.60
C VAL A 7 -26.32 2.22 24.98
N LEU A 8 -25.56 2.41 26.05
CA LEU A 8 -25.07 3.74 26.47
C LEU A 8 -23.80 4.19 25.73
N LEU A 9 -23.02 3.28 25.14
CA LEU A 9 -21.81 3.65 24.38
C LEU A 9 -22.12 4.09 22.94
N VAL A 10 -23.24 3.62 22.38
CA VAL A 10 -23.71 4.06 21.05
C VAL A 10 -24.40 5.43 21.11
N ALA A 11 -24.98 5.78 22.28
CA ALA A 11 -25.66 7.07 22.46
C ALA A 11 -24.69 8.26 22.71
N LEU A 12 -23.41 8.02 23.02
CA LEU A 12 -22.42 9.08 23.25
C LEU A 12 -21.65 9.51 22.00
N LEU A 13 -21.77 8.76 20.89
CA LEU A 13 -21.19 9.12 19.59
C LEU A 13 -22.22 9.82 18.67
N ALA A 14 -23.47 9.93 19.09
CA ALA A 14 -24.55 10.56 18.33
C ALA A 14 -24.81 12.05 18.71
N SER A 15 -23.94 12.67 19.48
CA SER A 15 -24.12 14.08 19.82
C SER A 15 -23.27 14.96 18.92
N SER A 16 -24.01 15.61 18.02
CA SER A 16 -23.66 16.81 17.27
C SER A 16 -23.11 16.62 15.86
N PHE A 17 -24.03 16.45 14.91
CA PHE A 17 -24.08 17.23 13.67
C PHE A 17 -25.51 17.09 13.10
N VAL A 18 -26.33 18.07 13.37
CA VAL A 18 -27.62 18.23 12.66
C VAL A 18 -27.29 18.79 11.29
N PHE A 19 -27.25 17.93 10.27
CA PHE A 19 -27.39 18.42 8.89
C PHE A 19 -28.84 18.87 8.70
N ALA A 20 -29.03 20.09 8.28
CA ALA A 20 -30.36 20.61 7.97
C ALA A 20 -30.95 19.81 6.81
N GLN A 21 -32.06 19.13 7.06
CA GLN A 21 -32.88 18.48 6.03
C GLN A 21 -33.28 19.49 4.96
N GLY A 22 -32.98 19.16 3.70
CA GLY A 22 -33.38 19.97 2.54
C GLY A 22 -34.88 20.09 2.40
N GLY A 23 -35.36 21.30 2.67
CA GLY A 23 -36.72 21.71 2.25
C GLY A 23 -36.73 22.04 0.77
N THR A 24 -37.82 21.73 0.12
CA THR A 24 -38.19 22.03 -1.29
C THR A 24 -37.63 23.36 -1.78
N GLU A 25 -36.92 23.31 -2.91
CA GLU A 25 -36.28 24.43 -3.59
C GLU A 25 -37.22 25.61 -3.89
N ALA A 26 -36.95 26.72 -3.22
CA ALA A 26 -37.15 28.02 -3.80
C ALA A 26 -35.80 28.46 -4.40
N THR A 27 -35.76 28.77 -5.67
CA THR A 27 -34.62 29.38 -6.38
C THR A 27 -34.25 30.70 -5.70
N THR A 28 -33.45 30.65 -4.67
CA THR A 28 -32.76 31.79 -4.10
C THR A 28 -31.32 31.73 -4.61
N THR A 29 -30.92 32.72 -5.40
CA THR A 29 -29.51 33.03 -5.67
C THR A 29 -28.83 33.30 -4.32
N THR A 30 -28.20 32.28 -3.76
CA THR A 30 -27.39 32.37 -2.55
C THR A 30 -26.12 33.14 -2.90
N THR A 31 -25.97 34.35 -2.35
CA THR A 31 -24.79 35.23 -2.49
C THR A 31 -23.62 34.84 -1.58
N GLY A 32 -23.62 33.65 -1.03
CA GLY A 32 -22.56 33.13 -0.14
C GLY A 32 -21.80 31.94 -0.74
N PRO A 33 -20.68 31.56 -0.12
CA PRO A 33 -19.91 30.41 -0.57
C PRO A 33 -20.72 29.11 -0.50
N MET A 34 -20.49 28.21 -1.47
CA MET A 34 -21.13 26.88 -1.52
C MET A 34 -20.49 25.94 -0.50
N THR A 35 -21.27 25.39 0.41
CA THR A 35 -20.77 24.41 1.36
C THR A 35 -20.59 23.06 0.69
N ILE A 36 -19.40 22.47 0.82
CA ILE A 36 -19.06 21.11 0.41
C ILE A 36 -18.65 20.31 1.65
N ALA A 37 -19.42 19.27 1.96
CA ALA A 37 -19.10 18.29 2.99
C ALA A 37 -18.19 17.20 2.39
N MET A 38 -16.99 17.01 2.97
CA MET A 38 -16.03 16.03 2.48
C MET A 38 -15.57 15.06 3.57
N LEU A 39 -15.64 13.76 3.27
CA LEU A 39 -15.08 12.69 4.09
C LEU A 39 -13.73 12.26 3.51
N TYR A 40 -12.66 12.40 4.28
CA TYR A 40 -11.30 12.16 3.80
C TYR A 40 -10.52 11.17 4.65
N SER A 41 -9.60 10.46 4.01
CA SER A 41 -8.58 9.64 4.68
C SER A 41 -7.33 10.48 4.92
N ALA A 42 -6.99 10.67 6.18
CA ALA A 42 -5.83 11.47 6.59
C ALA A 42 -4.50 10.90 6.07
N THR A 43 -3.56 11.78 5.76
CA THR A 43 -2.20 11.38 5.36
C THR A 43 -1.42 10.81 6.56
N GLN A 44 -1.62 11.39 7.74
CA GLN A 44 -0.99 10.98 9.01
C GLN A 44 -2.06 10.97 10.10
N THR A 45 -2.69 9.85 10.31
CA THR A 45 -3.83 9.73 11.23
C THR A 45 -3.46 10.12 12.67
N GLU A 46 -2.24 9.75 13.09
CA GLU A 46 -1.72 10.04 14.44
C GLU A 46 -1.54 11.54 14.71
N ALA A 47 -1.40 12.35 13.67
CA ALA A 47 -1.30 13.81 13.80
C ALA A 47 -2.66 14.48 14.10
N GLY A 48 -3.76 13.76 13.91
CA GLY A 48 -5.12 14.27 14.11
C GLY A 48 -5.70 14.99 12.89
N ALA A 49 -6.87 15.60 13.06
CA ALA A 49 -7.59 16.27 11.98
C ALA A 49 -6.87 17.54 11.50
N LEU A 50 -7.18 17.95 10.27
CA LEU A 50 -6.73 19.22 9.69
C LEU A 50 -7.19 20.38 10.61
N PRO A 51 -6.30 21.29 11.04
CA PRO A 51 -6.63 22.33 11.99
C PRO A 51 -7.53 23.43 11.37
N ALA A 52 -8.32 24.09 12.21
CA ALA A 52 -9.25 25.14 11.77
C ALA A 52 -8.55 26.40 11.20
N ASP A 53 -7.27 26.59 11.49
CA ASP A 53 -6.43 27.68 10.96
C ASP A 53 -5.65 27.29 9.70
N TRP A 54 -6.00 26.18 9.05
CA TRP A 54 -5.40 25.82 7.77
C TRP A 54 -5.75 26.85 6.69
N ALA A 55 -4.73 27.47 6.10
CA ALA A 55 -4.89 28.56 5.15
C ALA A 55 -5.79 28.21 3.93
N GLY A 56 -5.83 26.95 3.55
CA GLY A 56 -6.63 26.48 2.42
C GLY A 56 -8.14 26.72 2.56
N TYR A 57 -8.69 26.83 3.78
CA TYR A 57 -10.11 27.19 3.95
C TYR A 57 -10.43 28.58 3.38
N ALA A 58 -9.58 29.57 3.75
CA ALA A 58 -9.77 30.94 3.26
C ALA A 58 -9.51 31.05 1.75
N VAL A 59 -8.51 30.32 1.23
CA VAL A 59 -8.18 30.33 -0.19
C VAL A 59 -9.31 29.68 -1.02
N LEU A 60 -9.90 28.58 -0.57
CA LEU A 60 -11.04 27.94 -1.22
C LEU A 60 -12.28 28.84 -1.24
N GLU A 61 -12.52 29.57 -0.14
CA GLU A 61 -13.64 30.51 -0.08
C GLU A 61 -13.43 31.70 -1.01
N ASP A 62 -12.24 32.30 -1.01
CA ASP A 62 -11.92 33.48 -1.83
C ASP A 62 -11.84 33.16 -3.34
N GLN A 63 -11.14 32.09 -3.71
CA GLN A 63 -10.87 31.76 -5.11
C GLN A 63 -11.99 30.99 -5.77
N LEU A 64 -12.61 30.04 -5.06
CA LEU A 64 -13.59 29.11 -5.63
C LEU A 64 -15.02 29.34 -5.09
N GLY A 65 -15.20 30.19 -4.09
CA GLY A 65 -16.50 30.36 -3.43
C GLY A 65 -16.95 29.10 -2.70
N ILE A 66 -16.03 28.32 -2.13
CA ILE A 66 -16.29 27.04 -1.46
C ILE A 66 -16.01 27.16 0.03
N LYS A 67 -17.02 26.86 0.85
CA LYS A 67 -16.86 26.58 2.27
C LYS A 67 -16.68 25.06 2.45
N LEU A 68 -15.46 24.62 2.76
CA LEU A 68 -15.15 23.20 2.93
C LEU A 68 -15.42 22.74 4.37
N GLU A 69 -16.25 21.72 4.54
CA GLU A 69 -16.51 21.06 5.81
C GLU A 69 -15.93 19.65 5.78
N LEU A 70 -14.97 19.36 6.65
CA LEU A 70 -14.16 18.14 6.62
C LEU A 70 -14.53 17.20 7.77
N GLN A 71 -14.67 15.92 7.44
CA GLN A 71 -14.75 14.83 8.40
C GLN A 71 -13.63 13.81 8.09
N MET A 72 -12.86 13.44 9.12
CA MET A 72 -11.77 12.48 8.98
C MET A 72 -12.28 11.05 9.18
N LEU A 73 -11.89 10.15 8.28
CA LEU A 73 -12.10 8.71 8.43
C LEU A 73 -11.26 8.12 9.57
N PRO A 74 -11.72 7.04 10.22
CA PRO A 74 -10.90 6.26 11.14
C PRO A 74 -9.60 5.77 10.52
N SER A 75 -8.61 5.40 11.33
CA SER A 75 -7.33 4.85 10.85
C SER A 75 -7.44 3.43 10.30
N ASN A 76 -8.34 2.63 10.86
CA ASN A 76 -8.53 1.24 10.46
C ASN A 76 -9.39 1.17 9.18
N PRO A 77 -8.93 0.51 8.10
CA PRO A 77 -9.69 0.41 6.85
C PRO A 77 -11.07 -0.26 7.01
N ASN A 78 -11.19 -1.27 7.87
CA ASN A 78 -12.48 -1.93 8.10
C ASN A 78 -13.49 -0.98 8.78
N ASP A 79 -13.02 -0.14 9.71
CA ASP A 79 -13.86 0.86 10.37
C ASP A 79 -14.26 1.97 9.38
N GLN A 80 -13.38 2.31 8.41
CA GLN A 80 -13.73 3.23 7.31
C GLN A 80 -14.90 2.70 6.50
N ASP A 81 -14.82 1.44 6.08
CA ASP A 81 -15.86 0.80 5.28
C ASP A 81 -17.18 0.68 6.04
N LEU A 82 -17.13 0.31 7.32
CA LEU A 82 -18.32 0.27 8.19
C LEU A 82 -18.96 1.65 8.31
N MET A 83 -18.15 2.71 8.46
CA MET A 83 -18.65 4.08 8.57
C MET A 83 -19.35 4.53 7.28
N VAL A 84 -18.72 4.34 6.12
CA VAL A 84 -19.31 4.73 4.83
C VAL A 84 -20.59 3.93 4.55
N ARG A 85 -20.61 2.62 4.81
CA ARG A 85 -21.82 1.78 4.67
C ARG A 85 -22.96 2.24 5.59
N ALA A 86 -22.63 2.63 6.85
CA ALA A 86 -23.62 3.14 7.78
C ALA A 86 -24.21 4.48 7.31
N MET A 87 -23.37 5.41 6.83
CA MET A 87 -23.82 6.68 6.24
C MET A 87 -24.71 6.46 5.01
N ALA A 88 -24.32 5.54 4.13
CA ALA A 88 -25.12 5.19 2.96
C ALA A 88 -26.49 4.61 3.35
N ALA A 89 -26.54 3.74 4.34
CA ALA A 89 -27.78 3.14 4.83
C ALA A 89 -28.72 4.14 5.52
N ALA A 90 -28.15 5.23 6.06
CA ALA A 90 -28.89 6.30 6.71
C ALA A 90 -29.28 7.45 5.76
N ASP A 91 -28.88 7.39 4.48
CA ASP A 91 -29.02 8.49 3.51
C ASP A 91 -28.28 9.77 3.96
N GLU A 92 -27.08 9.58 4.55
CA GLU A 92 -26.24 10.64 5.15
C GLU A 92 -24.84 10.70 4.50
N LEU A 93 -24.67 10.18 3.27
CA LEU A 93 -23.38 10.31 2.57
C LEU A 93 -23.02 11.77 2.36
N PRO A 94 -21.77 12.17 2.65
CA PRO A 94 -21.32 13.53 2.37
C PRO A 94 -21.26 13.80 0.86
N ASP A 95 -21.13 15.06 0.47
CA ASP A 95 -21.10 15.48 -0.93
C ASP A 95 -19.95 14.83 -1.72
N PHE A 96 -18.77 14.73 -1.09
CA PHE A 96 -17.55 14.17 -1.67
C PHE A 96 -16.84 13.28 -0.65
N PHE A 97 -16.50 12.05 -1.02
CA PHE A 97 -15.95 11.11 -0.06
C PHE A 97 -15.00 10.10 -0.69
N THR A 98 -14.17 9.49 0.16
CA THR A 98 -13.31 8.36 -0.21
C THR A 98 -13.79 7.08 0.46
N CYS A 99 -13.68 5.95 -0.24
CA CYS A 99 -14.04 4.63 0.26
C CYS A 99 -13.19 3.54 -0.42
N SER A 100 -13.28 2.31 0.10
CA SER A 100 -12.70 1.14 -0.57
C SER A 100 -13.44 0.84 -1.88
N ARG A 101 -12.79 0.06 -2.75
CA ARG A 101 -13.42 -0.36 -4.00
C ARG A 101 -14.64 -1.25 -3.78
N GLU A 102 -14.61 -2.07 -2.74
CA GLU A 102 -15.74 -2.92 -2.39
C GLU A 102 -16.98 -2.09 -2.02
N VAL A 103 -16.81 -1.10 -1.14
CA VAL A 103 -17.88 -0.18 -0.77
C VAL A 103 -18.36 0.62 -1.98
N TRP A 104 -17.42 1.17 -2.76
CA TRP A 104 -17.76 1.92 -3.97
C TRP A 104 -18.58 1.08 -4.97
N ALA A 105 -18.21 -0.19 -5.19
CA ALA A 105 -18.93 -1.06 -6.12
C ALA A 105 -20.39 -1.28 -5.69
N ASP A 106 -20.62 -1.46 -4.37
CA ASP A 106 -21.98 -1.55 -3.81
C ASP A 106 -22.75 -0.24 -4.01
N LEU A 107 -22.11 0.91 -3.75
CA LEU A 107 -22.74 2.22 -3.93
C LEU A 107 -23.06 2.51 -5.40
N ALA A 108 -22.14 2.20 -6.32
CA ALA A 108 -22.37 2.38 -7.77
C ALA A 108 -23.53 1.51 -8.25
N LYS A 109 -23.56 0.24 -7.84
CA LYS A 109 -24.66 -0.69 -8.17
C LYS A 109 -26.02 -0.21 -7.66
N ASN A 110 -26.05 0.47 -6.52
CA ASN A 110 -27.28 0.98 -5.92
C ASN A 110 -27.62 2.42 -6.35
N GLY A 111 -26.86 3.03 -7.26
CA GLY A 111 -27.10 4.38 -7.77
C GLY A 111 -26.85 5.50 -6.76
N MET A 112 -26.02 5.25 -5.73
CA MET A 112 -25.74 6.20 -4.65
C MET A 112 -24.52 7.10 -4.93
N VAL A 113 -23.84 6.90 -6.05
CA VAL A 113 -22.72 7.72 -6.53
C VAL A 113 -23.01 8.28 -7.91
N LEU A 114 -22.57 9.52 -8.13
CA LEU A 114 -22.80 10.27 -9.36
C LEU A 114 -21.98 9.67 -10.51
N ASP A 115 -22.61 9.59 -11.70
CA ASP A 115 -21.90 9.37 -12.96
C ASP A 115 -21.03 10.59 -13.28
N VAL A 116 -19.71 10.40 -13.26
CA VAL A 116 -18.72 11.47 -13.45
C VAL A 116 -17.99 11.37 -14.80
N THR A 117 -18.50 10.56 -15.73
CA THR A 117 -17.84 10.32 -17.03
C THR A 117 -17.46 11.62 -17.74
N ASP A 118 -18.38 12.58 -17.79
CA ASP A 118 -18.19 13.84 -18.50
C ASP A 118 -17.40 14.88 -17.69
N TYR A 119 -17.22 14.67 -16.39
CA TYR A 119 -16.53 15.60 -15.49
C TYR A 119 -14.99 15.52 -15.59
N TYR A 120 -14.43 14.44 -16.11
CA TYR A 120 -12.98 14.31 -16.31
C TYR A 120 -12.39 15.41 -17.20
N ALA A 121 -13.19 15.92 -18.16
CA ALA A 121 -12.78 17.04 -19.03
C ALA A 121 -12.59 18.36 -18.27
N LEU A 122 -13.17 18.49 -17.07
CA LEU A 122 -13.02 19.67 -16.20
C LEU A 122 -11.74 19.63 -15.33
N MET A 123 -10.98 18.56 -15.40
CA MET A 123 -9.76 18.34 -14.60
C MET A 123 -8.53 18.09 -15.48
N PRO A 124 -8.09 19.06 -16.33
CA PRO A 124 -7.00 18.83 -17.28
C PRO A 124 -5.65 18.54 -16.62
N ASN A 125 -5.32 19.21 -15.50
CA ASN A 125 -4.05 18.99 -14.81
C ASN A 125 -4.01 17.61 -14.15
N ARG A 126 -5.05 17.26 -13.42
CA ARG A 126 -5.16 15.95 -12.76
C ARG A 126 -5.23 14.81 -13.77
N SER A 127 -5.99 14.98 -14.84
CA SER A 127 -6.13 13.99 -15.90
C SER A 127 -4.83 13.69 -16.61
N SER A 128 -3.95 14.68 -16.76
CA SER A 128 -2.64 14.50 -17.42
C SER A 128 -1.66 13.63 -16.63
N VAL A 129 -1.84 13.50 -15.32
CA VAL A 129 -0.86 12.82 -14.43
C VAL A 129 -1.43 11.65 -13.63
N MET A 130 -2.77 11.55 -13.46
CA MET A 130 -3.37 10.57 -12.55
C MET A 130 -4.41 9.66 -13.20
N PHE A 131 -5.10 10.11 -14.26
CA PHE A 131 -6.27 9.42 -14.79
C PHE A 131 -5.99 8.73 -16.12
N ASP A 132 -5.11 7.73 -16.09
CA ASP A 132 -4.93 6.79 -17.20
C ASP A 132 -6.15 5.85 -17.35
N ASP A 133 -6.12 5.00 -18.35
CA ASP A 133 -7.21 4.05 -18.61
C ASP A 133 -7.39 3.05 -17.46
N ALA A 134 -6.31 2.66 -16.78
CA ALA A 134 -6.40 1.77 -15.62
C ALA A 134 -7.14 2.43 -14.44
N ALA A 135 -6.86 3.71 -14.16
CA ALA A 135 -7.54 4.48 -13.14
C ALA A 135 -9.03 4.64 -13.45
N LYS A 136 -9.39 4.94 -14.71
CA LYS A 136 -10.78 5.06 -15.14
C LYS A 136 -11.52 3.72 -15.07
N ASN A 137 -10.90 2.64 -15.57
CA ASN A 137 -11.47 1.30 -15.51
C ASN A 137 -11.73 0.85 -14.07
N TYR A 138 -10.88 1.26 -13.12
CA TYR A 138 -11.01 0.92 -11.71
C TYR A 138 -12.32 1.41 -11.08
N VAL A 139 -12.90 2.48 -11.60
CA VAL A 139 -14.15 3.11 -11.14
C VAL A 139 -15.23 3.12 -12.23
N THR A 140 -15.17 2.16 -13.16
CA THR A 140 -16.19 1.95 -14.19
C THR A 140 -17.17 0.86 -13.73
N TYR A 141 -18.46 1.14 -13.86
CA TYR A 141 -19.56 0.20 -13.66
C TYR A 141 -20.54 0.31 -14.85
N GLU A 142 -20.89 -0.81 -15.47
CA GLU A 142 -21.77 -0.87 -16.64
C GLU A 142 -21.41 0.13 -17.76
N GLY A 143 -20.11 0.34 -18.00
CA GLY A 143 -19.60 1.21 -19.06
C GLY A 143 -19.62 2.71 -18.76
N ARG A 144 -19.98 3.13 -17.54
CA ARG A 144 -19.96 4.52 -17.08
C ARG A 144 -19.00 4.67 -15.89
N ILE A 145 -18.46 5.86 -15.68
CA ILE A 145 -17.46 6.13 -14.63
C ILE A 145 -18.14 6.79 -13.43
N TYR A 146 -18.02 6.18 -12.23
CA TYR A 146 -18.70 6.61 -11.02
C TYR A 146 -17.76 7.06 -9.90
N GLY A 147 -16.62 7.61 -10.24
CA GLY A 147 -15.65 8.13 -9.27
C GLY A 147 -14.34 8.52 -9.90
N PHE A 148 -13.40 8.94 -9.06
CA PHE A 148 -12.04 9.34 -9.44
C PHE A 148 -11.06 8.45 -8.69
N ALA A 149 -10.35 7.56 -9.41
CA ALA A 149 -9.34 6.73 -8.80
C ALA A 149 -7.97 7.42 -8.92
N THR A 150 -7.33 7.65 -7.78
CA THR A 150 -5.98 8.21 -7.71
C THR A 150 -5.01 7.21 -7.09
N PRO A 151 -3.72 7.22 -7.42
CA PRO A 151 -2.73 6.40 -6.73
C PRO A 151 -2.80 6.61 -5.21
N SER A 152 -3.00 5.53 -4.45
CA SER A 152 -3.15 5.59 -2.99
C SER A 152 -1.84 5.41 -2.24
N ALA A 153 -0.89 4.79 -2.90
CA ALA A 153 0.43 4.50 -2.35
C ALA A 153 1.44 4.42 -3.48
N ILE A 154 2.70 4.50 -3.11
CA ILE A 154 3.80 4.30 -4.04
C ILE A 154 3.91 2.80 -4.32
N SER A 155 3.67 2.39 -5.56
CA SER A 155 3.85 0.99 -5.97
C SER A 155 5.33 0.65 -6.07
N GLY A 156 5.69 -0.62 -5.80
CA GLY A 156 7.08 -1.06 -5.86
C GLY A 156 7.95 -0.47 -4.75
N ASN A 157 7.37 -0.23 -3.58
CA ASN A 157 8.05 0.34 -2.42
C ASN A 157 8.74 -0.70 -1.52
N GLU A 158 8.73 -1.97 -1.90
CA GLU A 158 9.44 -3.05 -1.23
C GLU A 158 10.46 -3.66 -2.19
N GLY A 159 11.65 -3.99 -1.69
CA GLY A 159 12.71 -4.58 -2.49
C GLY A 159 13.54 -5.60 -1.74
N LEU A 160 14.27 -6.42 -2.48
CA LEU A 160 15.21 -7.38 -1.93
C LEU A 160 16.53 -6.68 -1.61
N LEU A 161 16.96 -6.79 -0.38
CA LEU A 161 18.18 -6.19 0.16
C LEU A 161 19.19 -7.28 0.46
N VAL A 162 20.47 -7.05 0.10
CA VAL A 162 21.59 -7.93 0.45
C VAL A 162 22.64 -7.14 1.22
N ARG A 163 23.24 -7.72 2.24
CA ARG A 163 24.39 -7.19 2.97
C ARG A 163 25.61 -7.14 2.03
N GLN A 164 25.92 -5.96 1.51
CA GLN A 164 27.04 -5.76 0.61
C GLN A 164 28.37 -6.00 1.32
N ASP A 165 28.50 -5.51 2.54
CA ASP A 165 29.70 -5.70 3.35
C ASP A 165 29.97 -7.20 3.64
N TRP A 166 28.93 -8.04 3.76
CA TRP A 166 29.11 -9.48 3.92
C TRP A 166 29.55 -10.16 2.62
N LEU A 167 29.01 -9.71 1.48
CA LEU A 167 29.52 -10.18 0.17
C LEU A 167 31.00 -9.85 0.01
N ASP A 168 31.38 -8.60 0.33
CA ASP A 168 32.76 -8.13 0.23
C ASP A 168 33.69 -8.92 1.17
N ASN A 169 33.28 -9.17 2.42
CA ASN A 169 34.05 -9.92 3.41
C ASN A 169 34.31 -11.37 2.98
N LEU A 170 33.33 -11.98 2.32
CA LEU A 170 33.45 -13.37 1.85
C LEU A 170 33.97 -13.48 0.40
N GLY A 171 34.23 -12.35 -0.27
CA GLY A 171 34.69 -12.32 -1.67
C GLY A 171 33.63 -12.83 -2.65
N LEU A 172 32.35 -12.64 -2.34
CA LEU A 172 31.21 -13.06 -3.16
C LEU A 172 30.68 -11.90 -4.02
N SER A 173 30.14 -12.23 -5.17
CA SER A 173 29.42 -11.26 -6.02
C SER A 173 27.96 -11.18 -5.65
N VAL A 174 27.29 -10.08 -6.06
CA VAL A 174 25.81 -9.98 -6.00
C VAL A 174 25.20 -11.12 -6.81
N PRO A 175 24.33 -11.95 -6.23
CA PRO A 175 23.72 -13.07 -6.93
C PRO A 175 22.73 -12.61 -8.00
N THR A 176 22.72 -13.29 -9.14
CA THR A 176 21.82 -13.02 -10.27
C THR A 176 20.87 -14.17 -10.55
N THR A 177 21.29 -15.40 -10.22
CA THR A 177 20.48 -16.61 -10.39
C THR A 177 20.05 -17.18 -9.04
N LEU A 178 19.04 -18.04 -9.06
CA LEU A 178 18.53 -18.71 -7.86
C LEU A 178 19.59 -19.59 -7.19
N ASP A 179 20.43 -20.26 -7.96
CA ASP A 179 21.51 -21.08 -7.43
C ASP A 179 22.61 -20.21 -6.78
N GLU A 180 23.01 -19.12 -7.43
CA GLU A 180 23.95 -18.16 -6.83
C GLU A 180 23.39 -17.54 -5.54
N LEU A 181 22.10 -17.21 -5.53
CA LEU A 181 21.47 -16.70 -4.30
C LEU A 181 21.50 -17.74 -3.20
N TYR A 182 21.18 -19.02 -3.50
CA TYR A 182 21.24 -20.07 -2.50
C TYR A 182 22.66 -20.24 -1.93
N ASP A 183 23.69 -20.19 -2.77
CA ASP A 183 25.10 -20.26 -2.33
C ASP A 183 25.47 -19.06 -1.42
N VAL A 184 25.00 -17.85 -1.74
CA VAL A 184 25.15 -16.66 -0.88
C VAL A 184 24.43 -16.85 0.45
N LEU A 185 23.17 -17.35 0.45
CA LEU A 185 22.42 -17.61 1.68
C LEU A 185 23.15 -18.62 2.57
N TYR A 186 23.71 -19.67 1.95
CA TYR A 186 24.48 -20.69 2.66
C TYR A 186 25.76 -20.10 3.27
N ALA A 187 26.50 -19.31 2.50
CA ALA A 187 27.72 -18.66 2.96
C ALA A 187 27.44 -17.66 4.09
N PHE A 188 26.38 -16.90 4.01
CA PHE A 188 25.96 -15.95 5.05
C PHE A 188 25.51 -16.64 6.35
N THR A 189 25.06 -17.90 6.26
CA THR A 189 24.68 -18.68 7.44
C THR A 189 25.87 -19.36 8.11
N TYR A 190 26.84 -19.87 7.31
CA TYR A 190 27.83 -20.83 7.82
C TYR A 190 29.28 -20.36 7.74
N ASN A 191 29.57 -19.25 7.04
CA ASN A 191 30.97 -18.81 6.82
C ASN A 191 31.30 -17.52 7.57
N ASP A 192 30.65 -17.24 8.72
CA ASP A 192 30.94 -16.11 9.60
C ASP A 192 31.10 -14.77 8.82
N PRO A 193 30.02 -14.29 8.13
CA PRO A 193 30.13 -13.16 7.23
C PRO A 193 30.44 -11.83 7.90
N ASP A 194 30.18 -11.69 9.20
CA ASP A 194 30.49 -10.51 10.00
C ASP A 194 31.83 -10.61 10.77
N GLY A 195 32.49 -11.75 10.67
CA GLY A 195 33.81 -11.97 11.24
C GLY A 195 33.87 -11.98 12.77
N ASN A 196 32.74 -12.27 13.44
CA ASN A 196 32.66 -12.24 14.90
C ASN A 196 33.02 -13.59 15.57
N GLY A 197 33.29 -14.63 14.78
CA GLY A 197 33.64 -15.97 15.23
C GLY A 197 32.49 -16.80 15.76
N LYS A 198 31.24 -16.44 15.46
CA LYS A 198 30.01 -17.13 15.91
C LYS A 198 29.13 -17.52 14.74
N ASN A 199 28.29 -18.53 14.98
CA ASN A 199 27.22 -18.94 14.07
C ASN A 199 25.88 -18.30 14.54
N ASP A 200 25.74 -17.00 14.39
CA ASP A 200 24.55 -16.24 14.85
C ASP A 200 23.88 -15.43 13.74
N THR A 201 24.26 -15.67 12.48
CA THR A 201 23.70 -15.06 11.29
C THR A 201 22.90 -16.04 10.43
N TYR A 202 21.95 -15.54 9.66
CA TYR A 202 21.16 -16.32 8.72
C TYR A 202 21.20 -15.69 7.34
N GLY A 203 21.19 -16.53 6.30
CA GLY A 203 21.16 -16.09 4.92
C GLY A 203 19.92 -15.27 4.61
N PHE A 204 18.74 -15.77 4.96
CA PHE A 204 17.49 -15.09 4.66
C PHE A 204 16.63 -14.85 5.92
N GLY A 205 16.19 -13.61 6.06
CA GLY A 205 15.25 -13.19 7.10
C GLY A 205 13.88 -12.86 6.55
N ALA A 206 12.83 -13.31 7.26
CA ALA A 206 11.45 -13.05 6.90
C ALA A 206 10.52 -13.07 8.10
N PHE A 207 9.25 -12.73 7.89
CA PHE A 207 8.14 -12.95 8.80
C PHE A 207 6.86 -13.20 8.01
N VAL A 208 5.84 -13.79 8.65
CA VAL A 208 4.52 -13.96 8.06
C VAL A 208 3.69 -12.71 8.31
N GLU A 209 3.19 -12.08 7.26
CA GLU A 209 2.28 -10.93 7.40
C GLU A 209 0.87 -11.39 7.78
N GLU A 210 0.38 -10.95 8.95
CA GLU A 210 -0.94 -11.32 9.47
C GLU A 210 -2.10 -10.56 8.80
N SER A 211 -1.82 -9.51 8.02
CA SER A 211 -2.80 -8.49 7.67
C SER A 211 -3.56 -8.72 6.38
N VAL A 212 -3.28 -9.79 5.63
CA VAL A 212 -3.93 -9.99 4.33
C VAL A 212 -4.59 -11.36 4.32
N SER A 213 -5.87 -11.37 4.59
CA SER A 213 -6.69 -12.57 4.78
C SER A 213 -6.77 -13.50 3.56
N TYR A 214 -6.21 -13.12 2.42
CA TYR A 214 -6.24 -13.86 1.15
C TYR A 214 -4.90 -13.86 0.40
N GLU A 215 -3.81 -13.41 1.00
CA GLU A 215 -2.49 -13.63 0.41
C GLU A 215 -2.08 -15.08 0.59
N ILE A 216 -1.51 -15.64 -0.48
CA ILE A 216 -0.95 -16.97 -0.43
C ILE A 216 0.23 -16.99 0.56
N TYR A 217 0.11 -17.85 1.56
CA TYR A 217 1.18 -18.15 2.51
C TYR A 217 2.40 -18.75 1.75
N PRO A 218 3.65 -18.37 2.04
CA PRO A 218 4.12 -17.70 3.25
C PRO A 218 4.14 -16.16 3.18
N GLY A 219 3.58 -15.54 2.15
CA GLY A 219 3.40 -14.10 2.06
C GLY A 219 4.52 -13.34 1.36
N ARG A 220 4.33 -12.02 1.28
CA ARG A 220 5.14 -11.09 0.47
C ARG A 220 6.64 -11.17 0.68
N ARG A 221 7.10 -11.54 1.89
CA ARG A 221 8.54 -11.54 2.19
C ARG A 221 9.31 -12.54 1.36
N PHE A 222 8.63 -13.56 0.86
CA PHE A 222 9.21 -14.60 0.01
C PHE A 222 8.93 -14.41 -1.49
N GLU A 223 8.16 -13.39 -1.89
CA GLU A 223 7.82 -13.16 -3.30
C GLU A 223 9.03 -13.08 -4.23
N PRO A 224 10.20 -12.48 -3.87
CA PRO A 224 11.36 -12.53 -4.76
C PRO A 224 11.89 -13.94 -5.03
N LEU A 225 11.73 -14.86 -4.08
CA LEU A 225 12.07 -16.28 -4.27
C LEU A 225 10.99 -17.00 -5.06
N MET A 226 9.71 -16.69 -4.82
CA MET A 226 8.57 -17.22 -5.57
C MET A 226 8.60 -16.75 -7.04
N GLY A 227 9.03 -15.50 -7.27
CA GLY A 227 9.16 -14.90 -8.59
C GLY A 227 10.20 -15.58 -9.49
N ALA A 228 11.19 -16.27 -8.90
CA ALA A 228 12.11 -17.12 -9.64
C ALA A 228 11.43 -18.38 -10.25
N PHE A 229 10.21 -18.69 -9.81
CA PHE A 229 9.38 -19.77 -10.35
C PHE A 229 8.13 -19.25 -11.07
N GLY A 230 7.95 -17.92 -11.17
CA GLY A 230 6.76 -17.30 -11.77
C GLY A 230 5.48 -17.48 -10.95
N VAL A 231 5.59 -17.80 -9.64
CA VAL A 231 4.45 -18.11 -8.76
C VAL A 231 4.23 -17.10 -7.63
N GLU A 232 4.81 -15.91 -7.75
CA GLU A 232 4.58 -14.80 -6.81
C GLU A 232 3.14 -14.29 -6.88
N GLY A 233 2.66 -13.78 -5.76
CA GLY A 233 1.28 -13.31 -5.60
C GLY A 233 0.26 -14.46 -5.51
N THR A 234 -1.03 -14.09 -5.56
CA THR A 234 -2.15 -15.04 -5.42
C THR A 234 -2.72 -15.48 -6.78
N TRP A 235 -2.75 -14.55 -7.73
CA TRP A 235 -3.46 -14.72 -9.00
C TRP A 235 -2.53 -14.64 -10.20
N ASN A 236 -2.72 -15.53 -11.15
CA ASN A 236 -2.29 -15.33 -12.51
C ASN A 236 -3.40 -14.55 -13.25
N MET A 237 -3.11 -13.31 -13.65
CA MET A 237 -4.09 -12.42 -14.28
C MET A 237 -4.13 -12.54 -15.82
N SER A 238 -3.33 -13.43 -16.41
CA SER A 238 -3.31 -13.63 -17.87
C SER A 238 -4.63 -14.25 -18.36
N SER A 239 -5.24 -13.64 -19.37
CA SER A 239 -6.49 -14.15 -19.98
C SER A 239 -6.37 -15.56 -20.54
N SER A 240 -5.17 -15.98 -20.96
CA SER A 240 -4.89 -17.32 -21.48
C SER A 240 -4.66 -18.37 -20.39
N ASN A 241 -4.34 -17.96 -19.17
CA ASN A 241 -4.00 -18.85 -18.06
C ASN A 241 -4.42 -18.26 -16.72
N PHE A 242 -5.62 -17.67 -16.66
CA PHE A 242 -6.13 -17.10 -15.41
C PHE A 242 -6.36 -18.18 -14.37
N GLY A 243 -5.95 -17.91 -13.12
CA GLY A 243 -6.20 -18.83 -12.02
C GLY A 243 -5.43 -18.49 -10.76
N LEU A 244 -5.63 -19.28 -9.72
CA LEU A 244 -4.83 -19.21 -8.51
C LEU A 244 -3.43 -19.78 -8.76
N LYS A 245 -2.39 -19.08 -8.29
CA LYS A 245 -0.98 -19.50 -8.49
C LYS A 245 -0.67 -20.89 -7.92
N ILE A 246 -1.43 -21.39 -6.93
CA ILE A 246 -1.28 -22.76 -6.41
C ILE A 246 -1.50 -23.84 -7.47
N HIS A 247 -2.26 -23.53 -8.54
CA HIS A 247 -2.51 -24.43 -9.65
C HIS A 247 -1.39 -24.41 -10.70
N ASP A 248 -0.45 -23.47 -10.59
CA ASP A 248 0.69 -23.41 -11.49
C ASP A 248 1.61 -24.62 -11.30
N ALA A 249 2.08 -25.20 -12.41
CA ALA A 249 2.94 -26.38 -12.37
C ALA A 249 4.25 -26.14 -11.60
N ASN A 250 4.77 -24.89 -11.64
CA ASN A 250 6.00 -24.50 -10.97
C ASN A 250 5.83 -24.30 -9.46
N TYR A 251 4.59 -24.27 -8.94
CA TYR A 251 4.36 -24.04 -7.52
C TYR A 251 4.92 -25.18 -6.65
N TYR A 252 4.86 -26.42 -7.14
CA TYR A 252 5.50 -27.55 -6.47
C TYR A 252 7.03 -27.39 -6.41
N ASP A 253 7.64 -26.94 -7.51
CA ASP A 253 9.10 -26.75 -7.59
C ASP A 253 9.57 -25.62 -6.65
N TRP A 254 8.78 -24.55 -6.56
CA TRP A 254 8.94 -23.53 -5.51
C TRP A 254 8.92 -24.14 -4.11
N MET A 255 7.93 -24.97 -3.80
CA MET A 255 7.81 -25.62 -2.48
C MET A 255 9.01 -26.51 -2.16
N VAL A 256 9.54 -27.23 -3.16
CA VAL A 256 10.76 -28.05 -3.01
C VAL A 256 11.97 -27.18 -2.69
N PHE A 257 12.16 -26.07 -3.40
CA PHE A 257 13.23 -25.13 -3.14
C PHE A 257 13.10 -24.48 -1.75
N PHE A 258 11.90 -24.05 -1.39
CA PHE A 258 11.64 -23.44 -0.10
C PHE A 258 11.90 -24.42 1.06
N LYS A 259 11.43 -25.64 0.93
CA LYS A 259 11.74 -26.72 1.89
C LYS A 259 13.24 -26.96 2.01
N LYS A 260 13.98 -26.99 0.90
CA LYS A 260 15.46 -27.09 0.90
C LYS A 260 16.08 -25.96 1.73
N CYS A 261 15.63 -24.72 1.54
CA CYS A 261 16.17 -23.58 2.30
C CYS A 261 15.89 -23.68 3.81
N ILE A 262 14.71 -24.21 4.19
CA ILE A 262 14.36 -24.44 5.59
C ILE A 262 15.20 -25.58 6.18
N ASP A 263 15.28 -26.73 5.50
CA ASP A 263 16.00 -27.91 5.98
C ASP A 263 17.50 -27.68 6.11
N THR A 264 18.06 -26.83 5.28
CA THR A 264 19.48 -26.43 5.35
C THR A 264 19.73 -25.28 6.31
N GLY A 265 18.69 -24.72 6.95
CA GLY A 265 18.81 -23.68 7.97
C GLY A 265 19.27 -22.31 7.45
N VAL A 266 19.24 -22.06 6.14
CA VAL A 266 19.62 -20.77 5.56
C VAL A 266 18.56 -19.69 5.78
N ILE A 267 17.33 -20.07 6.11
CA ILE A 267 16.26 -19.18 6.57
C ILE A 267 16.23 -19.20 8.10
N ASP A 268 16.13 -18.02 8.73
CA ASP A 268 15.99 -17.96 10.19
C ASP A 268 14.80 -18.81 10.66
N PRO A 269 14.96 -19.80 11.55
CA PRO A 269 13.90 -20.69 11.97
C PRO A 269 12.75 -19.98 12.69
N ASN A 270 12.94 -18.75 13.17
CA ASN A 270 11.91 -17.96 13.83
C ASN A 270 10.99 -17.21 12.87
N TRP A 271 11.18 -17.34 11.55
CA TRP A 271 10.41 -16.58 10.56
C TRP A 271 8.88 -16.73 10.71
N MET A 272 8.40 -17.91 11.13
CA MET A 272 6.97 -18.15 11.36
C MET A 272 6.42 -17.49 12.64
N SER A 273 7.28 -17.16 13.59
CA SER A 273 6.91 -16.59 14.90
C SER A 273 7.18 -15.08 14.98
N TYR A 274 8.00 -14.55 14.11
CA TYR A 274 8.26 -13.12 14.07
C TYR A 274 7.03 -12.34 13.70
N LYS A 275 6.82 -11.25 14.44
CA LYS A 275 6.00 -10.13 14.00
C LYS A 275 6.88 -9.12 13.25
N LYS A 276 6.25 -8.21 12.55
CA LYS A 276 6.94 -7.17 11.77
C LYS A 276 8.01 -6.43 12.56
N ASP A 277 7.72 -6.06 13.81
CA ASP A 277 8.66 -5.30 14.63
C ASP A 277 9.83 -6.16 15.15
N ASP A 278 9.59 -7.45 15.44
CA ASP A 278 10.65 -8.41 15.82
C ASP A 278 11.61 -8.64 14.65
N PHE A 279 11.08 -8.84 13.47
CA PHE A 279 11.86 -8.95 12.24
C PHE A 279 12.71 -7.70 11.99
N ARG A 280 12.09 -6.51 12.12
CA ARG A 280 12.80 -5.23 11.96
C ARG A 280 13.88 -5.02 13.01
N ALA A 281 13.65 -5.43 14.24
CA ALA A 281 14.68 -5.42 15.28
C ALA A 281 15.83 -6.37 14.94
N ALA A 282 15.54 -7.56 14.42
CA ALA A 282 16.54 -8.57 14.10
C ALA A 282 17.48 -8.13 12.96
N TRP A 283 16.99 -7.60 11.84
CA TRP A 283 17.86 -7.13 10.77
C TRP A 283 18.71 -5.91 11.19
N LYS A 284 18.17 -5.02 12.05
CA LYS A 284 18.92 -3.88 12.62
C LYS A 284 20.02 -4.32 13.59
N GLN A 285 19.92 -5.53 14.11
CA GLN A 285 20.96 -6.19 14.91
C GLN A 285 21.93 -7.05 14.07
N GLY A 286 21.84 -6.98 12.73
CA GLY A 286 22.74 -7.70 11.83
C GLY A 286 22.47 -9.19 11.69
N LYS A 287 21.25 -9.66 12.00
CA LYS A 287 20.94 -11.09 12.00
C LYS A 287 20.78 -11.69 10.61
N PHE A 288 20.39 -10.89 9.60
CA PHE A 288 20.04 -11.35 8.26
C PHE A 288 20.94 -10.79 7.18
N GLY A 289 21.35 -11.64 6.25
CA GLY A 289 22.14 -11.25 5.08
C GLY A 289 21.29 -10.78 3.91
N VAL A 290 20.16 -11.43 3.70
CA VAL A 290 19.19 -11.09 2.63
C VAL A 290 17.78 -11.01 3.22
N PHE A 291 17.01 -10.00 2.82
CA PHE A 291 15.61 -9.87 3.22
C PHE A 291 14.87 -8.88 2.32
N ARG A 292 13.54 -8.96 2.27
CA ARG A 292 12.67 -7.99 1.62
C ARG A 292 12.13 -6.98 2.63
N GLU A 293 12.23 -5.67 2.33
CA GLU A 293 11.72 -4.61 3.20
C GLU A 293 11.26 -3.40 2.40
N GLN A 294 10.43 -2.57 3.03
CA GLN A 294 9.97 -1.30 2.49
C GLN A 294 11.08 -0.25 2.49
N ASN A 295 11.14 0.59 1.45
CA ASN A 295 12.10 1.68 1.32
C ASN A 295 12.17 2.56 2.58
N SER A 296 11.01 2.97 3.11
CA SER A 296 10.95 3.84 4.30
C SER A 296 11.31 3.11 5.59
N ALA A 297 10.95 1.84 5.73
CA ALA A 297 11.33 1.03 6.89
C ALA A 297 12.82 0.69 6.92
N TYR A 298 13.44 0.61 5.75
CA TYR A 298 14.89 0.42 5.62
C TYR A 298 15.64 1.75 5.75
N ALA A 299 15.33 2.75 4.91
CA ALA A 299 16.22 3.89 4.61
C ALA A 299 15.77 5.23 5.19
N SER A 300 14.67 5.33 5.96
CA SER A 300 14.36 6.57 6.66
C SER A 300 15.25 6.76 7.89
N GLN A 301 15.55 8.02 8.24
CA GLN A 301 16.55 8.38 9.24
C GLN A 301 16.39 7.64 10.57
N ASN A 302 15.17 7.66 11.13
CA ASN A 302 14.90 7.02 12.42
C ASN A 302 14.95 5.48 12.34
N ASN A 303 14.56 4.90 11.21
CA ASN A 303 14.55 3.46 11.03
C ASN A 303 15.95 2.89 10.75
N TYR A 304 16.78 3.60 10.00
CA TYR A 304 18.13 3.16 9.68
C TYR A 304 19.12 3.38 10.83
N LYS A 305 18.87 4.39 11.68
CA LYS A 305 19.78 4.77 12.78
C LYS A 305 20.26 3.60 13.65
N PRO A 306 19.42 2.66 14.14
CA PRO A 306 19.90 1.55 14.95
C PRO A 306 20.89 0.62 14.21
N PHE A 307 20.72 0.44 12.90
CA PHE A 307 21.67 -0.32 12.09
C PHE A 307 22.99 0.45 11.90
N ASP A 308 22.91 1.75 11.61
CA ASP A 308 24.07 2.63 11.47
C ASP A 308 24.92 2.68 12.75
N ASP A 309 24.27 2.71 13.93
CA ASP A 309 24.95 2.70 15.22
C ASP A 309 25.63 1.36 15.50
N ASN A 310 24.99 0.24 15.16
CA ASN A 310 25.53 -1.11 15.41
C ASN A 310 26.61 -1.52 14.39
N PHE A 311 26.49 -1.07 13.14
CA PHE A 311 27.33 -1.49 12.02
C PHE A 311 27.79 -0.27 11.19
N PRO A 312 28.74 0.56 11.68
CA PRO A 312 29.18 1.77 10.96
C PRO A 312 29.76 1.50 9.57
N THR A 313 30.34 0.31 9.36
CA THR A 313 30.86 -0.15 8.06
C THR A 313 29.84 -0.97 7.27
N GLY A 314 28.75 -1.40 7.91
CA GLY A 314 27.70 -2.21 7.31
C GLY A 314 26.99 -1.48 6.17
N SER A 315 26.62 -2.20 5.14
CA SER A 315 25.89 -1.65 3.98
C SER A 315 24.99 -2.67 3.34
N PHE A 316 23.95 -2.18 2.68
CA PHE A 316 23.04 -2.99 1.87
C PHE A 316 23.01 -2.49 0.43
N THR A 317 22.79 -3.44 -0.48
CA THR A 317 22.47 -3.17 -1.89
C THR A 317 21.05 -3.67 -2.17
N VAL A 318 20.26 -2.88 -2.91
CA VAL A 318 18.96 -3.32 -3.45
C VAL A 318 19.25 -4.17 -4.69
N ILE A 319 18.89 -5.44 -4.64
CA ILE A 319 19.12 -6.36 -5.75
C ILE A 319 17.81 -6.70 -6.46
N ASP A 320 17.91 -7.21 -7.68
CA ASP A 320 16.77 -7.80 -8.36
C ASP A 320 16.44 -9.17 -7.79
N ALA A 321 15.25 -9.70 -8.08
CA ALA A 321 14.96 -11.10 -7.82
C ALA A 321 15.93 -11.99 -8.60
N PRO A 322 16.27 -13.17 -8.10
CA PRO A 322 17.10 -14.11 -8.84
C PRO A 322 16.34 -14.63 -10.07
N ILE A 323 17.09 -14.89 -11.16
CA ILE A 323 16.56 -15.61 -12.31
C ILE A 323 16.44 -17.09 -11.93
N GLY A 324 15.26 -17.64 -12.07
CA GLY A 324 14.97 -19.03 -11.75
C GLY A 324 15.32 -20.03 -12.86
N PRO A 325 15.08 -21.31 -12.62
CA PRO A 325 15.50 -22.39 -13.52
C PRO A 325 14.82 -22.34 -14.90
N ASN A 326 13.64 -21.75 -15.00
CA ASN A 326 12.87 -21.58 -16.24
C ASN A 326 13.04 -20.19 -16.89
N GLY A 327 13.87 -19.32 -16.29
CA GLY A 327 14.06 -17.94 -16.73
C GLY A 327 13.08 -16.93 -16.11
N ASP A 328 12.18 -17.38 -15.24
CA ASP A 328 11.27 -16.50 -14.52
C ASP A 328 12.05 -15.59 -13.54
N GLN A 329 11.60 -14.36 -13.39
CA GLN A 329 12.21 -13.37 -12.51
C GLN A 329 11.19 -12.34 -12.08
N SER A 330 10.96 -12.17 -10.77
CA SER A 330 10.11 -11.08 -10.26
C SER A 330 10.39 -10.83 -8.78
N VAL A 331 10.51 -9.57 -8.38
CA VAL A 331 10.55 -9.20 -6.94
C VAL A 331 9.17 -9.27 -6.29
N GLY A 332 8.13 -9.49 -7.08
CA GLY A 332 6.75 -9.65 -6.63
C GLY A 332 5.74 -9.01 -7.59
N PRO A 333 4.44 -9.17 -7.31
CA PRO A 333 3.39 -8.52 -8.08
C PRO A 333 3.42 -7.01 -7.83
N ARG A 334 3.41 -6.24 -8.92
CA ARG A 334 3.30 -4.79 -8.87
C ARG A 334 1.88 -4.40 -9.23
N CYS A 335 1.16 -3.99 -8.22
CA CYS A 335 -0.19 -3.51 -8.36
C CYS A 335 -0.25 -2.08 -7.82
N GLN A 336 -0.73 -1.15 -8.64
CA GLN A 336 -0.96 0.21 -8.19
C GLN A 336 -2.18 0.24 -7.29
N GLY A 337 -1.97 0.49 -6.00
CA GLY A 337 -3.08 0.77 -5.09
C GLY A 337 -3.79 2.05 -5.50
N MET A 338 -5.11 2.02 -5.56
CA MET A 338 -5.93 3.17 -5.92
C MET A 338 -6.80 3.58 -4.74
N ARG A 339 -6.93 4.90 -4.56
CA ARG A 339 -7.92 5.51 -3.68
C ARG A 339 -9.06 6.05 -4.54
N ILE A 340 -10.28 5.71 -4.17
CA ILE A 340 -11.46 6.20 -4.87
C ILE A 340 -11.98 7.44 -4.15
N TYR A 341 -12.27 8.47 -4.93
CA TYR A 341 -13.07 9.61 -4.52
C TYR A 341 -14.37 9.58 -5.30
N ALA A 342 -15.49 9.65 -4.60
CA ALA A 342 -16.81 9.60 -5.19
C ALA A 342 -17.65 10.83 -4.80
N ILE A 343 -18.56 11.21 -5.68
CA ILE A 343 -19.55 12.27 -5.45
C ILE A 343 -20.88 11.58 -5.16
N ASN A 344 -21.58 12.01 -4.11
CA ASN A 344 -22.92 11.54 -3.80
C ASN A 344 -23.88 11.86 -4.95
N SER A 345 -24.73 10.90 -5.33
CA SER A 345 -25.68 11.08 -6.43
C SER A 345 -26.72 12.18 -6.20
N ASP A 346 -26.96 12.55 -4.94
CA ASP A 346 -27.99 13.54 -4.56
C ASP A 346 -27.53 14.99 -4.68
N VAL A 347 -26.22 15.23 -4.97
CA VAL A 347 -25.74 16.59 -5.17
C VAL A 347 -26.25 17.21 -6.48
N SER A 348 -26.52 18.51 -6.47
CA SER A 348 -26.85 19.21 -7.70
C SER A 348 -25.71 19.24 -8.70
N GLU A 349 -26.00 19.37 -10.00
CA GLU A 349 -24.98 19.50 -11.04
C GLU A 349 -24.03 20.67 -10.78
N GLU A 350 -24.55 21.80 -10.25
CA GLU A 350 -23.73 22.95 -9.88
C GLU A 350 -22.74 22.60 -8.77
N LYS A 351 -23.21 21.90 -7.72
CA LYS A 351 -22.33 21.45 -6.61
C LYS A 351 -21.32 20.42 -7.08
N ALA A 352 -21.70 19.48 -7.95
CA ALA A 352 -20.80 18.50 -8.53
C ALA A 352 -19.65 19.17 -9.32
N LYS A 353 -19.95 20.21 -10.12
CA LYS A 353 -18.93 21.00 -10.81
C LYS A 353 -17.99 21.71 -9.84
N LYS A 354 -18.51 22.25 -8.74
CA LYS A 354 -17.69 22.89 -7.70
C LYS A 354 -16.80 21.89 -6.96
N ILE A 355 -17.28 20.68 -6.70
CA ILE A 355 -16.46 19.58 -6.13
C ILE A 355 -15.30 19.24 -7.07
N VAL A 356 -15.58 19.10 -8.36
CA VAL A 356 -14.56 18.77 -9.37
C VAL A 356 -13.56 19.92 -9.53
N GLU A 357 -14.01 21.19 -9.51
CA GLU A 357 -13.14 22.36 -9.52
C GLU A 357 -12.19 22.39 -8.30
N MET A 358 -12.71 22.12 -7.11
CA MET A 358 -11.92 22.00 -5.89
C MET A 358 -10.90 20.84 -5.98
N PHE A 359 -11.34 19.68 -6.47
CA PHE A 359 -10.48 18.50 -6.58
C PHE A 359 -9.36 18.71 -7.61
N GLU A 360 -9.63 19.41 -8.71
CA GLU A 360 -8.62 19.85 -9.67
C GLU A 360 -7.65 20.85 -9.04
N TRP A 361 -8.13 21.88 -8.33
CA TRP A 361 -7.31 22.86 -7.63
C TRP A 361 -6.31 22.21 -6.67
N MET A 362 -6.71 21.14 -5.96
CA MET A 362 -5.82 20.41 -5.05
C MET A 362 -4.61 19.77 -5.75
N SER A 363 -4.60 19.62 -7.08
CA SER A 363 -3.57 18.89 -7.82
C SER A 363 -2.48 19.76 -8.44
N TYR A 364 -2.60 21.08 -8.38
CA TYR A 364 -1.60 22.00 -8.96
C TYR A 364 -1.53 23.33 -8.21
N GLY A 365 -0.45 24.11 -8.48
CA GLY A 365 -0.27 25.46 -7.95
C GLY A 365 -0.37 25.56 -6.44
N GLU A 366 -1.07 26.60 -5.96
CA GLU A 366 -1.23 26.87 -4.53
C GLU A 366 -2.00 25.77 -3.80
N GLY A 367 -3.03 25.20 -4.41
CA GLY A 367 -3.80 24.10 -3.81
C GLY A 367 -2.96 22.86 -3.56
N TYR A 368 -2.10 22.52 -4.52
CA TYR A 368 -1.13 21.41 -4.35
C TYR A 368 -0.17 21.67 -3.19
N LEU A 369 0.37 22.89 -3.09
CA LEU A 369 1.29 23.25 -2.01
C LEU A 369 0.59 23.22 -0.65
N LEU A 370 -0.58 23.83 -0.53
CA LEU A 370 -1.36 23.85 0.70
C LEU A 370 -1.77 22.44 1.17
N CYS A 371 -2.25 21.61 0.25
CA CYS A 371 -2.62 20.23 0.59
C CYS A 371 -1.40 19.35 0.90
N GLY A 372 -0.30 19.55 0.18
CA GLY A 372 0.87 18.68 0.23
C GLY A 372 1.94 19.10 1.24
N TYR A 373 2.10 20.38 1.48
CA TYR A 373 3.22 20.94 2.28
C TYR A 373 2.76 21.94 3.34
N GLY A 374 1.51 22.42 3.29
CA GLY A 374 0.99 23.46 4.16
C GLY A 374 1.29 24.87 3.67
N GLU A 375 1.51 25.81 4.57
CA GLU A 375 1.69 27.25 4.33
C GLU A 375 3.18 27.62 4.26
N GLU A 376 3.57 28.40 3.25
CA GLU A 376 4.93 28.91 3.12
C GLU A 376 5.30 29.83 4.30
N GLY A 377 6.52 29.66 4.80
CA GLY A 377 7.02 30.38 5.98
C GLY A 377 6.52 29.82 7.32
N LYS A 378 5.51 28.92 7.31
CA LYS A 378 4.96 28.26 8.50
C LYS A 378 5.28 26.75 8.51
N ASN A 379 4.95 26.07 7.42
CA ASN A 379 5.11 24.62 7.32
C ASN A 379 6.22 24.22 6.35
N TYR A 380 6.58 25.07 5.40
CA TYR A 380 7.72 24.89 4.51
C TYR A 380 8.36 26.24 4.15
N ILE A 381 9.59 26.16 3.69
CA ILE A 381 10.29 27.24 2.98
C ILE A 381 10.66 26.74 1.59
N LEU A 382 10.89 27.64 0.65
CA LEU A 382 11.40 27.27 -0.67
C LEU A 382 12.94 27.24 -0.65
N ASP A 383 13.54 26.23 -1.27
CA ASP A 383 14.96 26.16 -1.52
C ASP A 383 15.38 27.02 -2.74
N ALA A 384 16.65 26.95 -3.14
CA ALA A 384 17.19 27.71 -4.26
C ALA A 384 16.56 27.32 -5.63
N ASP A 385 15.99 26.14 -5.71
CA ASP A 385 15.31 25.61 -6.89
C ASP A 385 13.79 25.85 -6.86
N GLY A 386 13.30 26.54 -5.81
CA GLY A 386 11.88 26.83 -5.62
C GLY A 386 11.07 25.62 -5.11
N LEU A 387 11.71 24.66 -4.45
CA LEU A 387 11.06 23.45 -3.95
C LEU A 387 10.76 23.55 -2.45
N PRO A 388 9.60 23.03 -1.98
CA PRO A 388 9.25 23.06 -0.56
C PRO A 388 10.21 22.21 0.29
N GLN A 389 10.76 22.79 1.35
CA GLN A 389 11.64 22.13 2.29
C GLN A 389 11.11 22.28 3.73
N SER A 390 11.19 21.22 4.52
CA SER A 390 10.93 21.26 5.96
C SER A 390 12.25 21.54 6.68
N ASP A 391 12.58 22.81 6.82
CA ASP A 391 13.82 23.27 7.44
C ASP A 391 13.70 23.35 8.98
N ALA A 392 14.84 23.24 9.67
CA ALA A 392 14.91 23.31 11.13
C ALA A 392 14.42 24.69 11.70
N SER A 393 14.47 25.77 10.91
CA SER A 393 13.98 27.09 11.29
C SER A 393 12.46 27.12 11.53
N LEU A 394 11.72 26.18 10.95
CA LEU A 394 10.26 26.04 11.12
C LEU A 394 9.89 25.32 12.43
N GLY A 395 10.86 24.80 13.17
CA GLY A 395 10.66 24.12 14.44
C GLY A 395 9.71 22.92 14.32
N SER A 396 8.74 22.81 15.23
CA SER A 396 7.75 21.72 15.21
C SER A 396 6.66 21.87 14.14
N LEU A 397 6.62 22.99 13.42
CA LEU A 397 5.60 23.28 12.39
C LEU A 397 6.02 22.88 10.98
N GLY A 398 7.27 22.52 10.72
CA GLY A 398 7.70 21.98 9.44
C GLY A 398 6.88 20.75 9.05
N TYR A 399 6.49 20.62 7.77
CA TYR A 399 5.53 19.59 7.31
C TYR A 399 5.97 18.13 7.60
N ASN A 400 7.25 17.89 7.88
CA ASN A 400 7.77 16.60 8.32
C ASN A 400 7.85 16.45 9.86
N SER A 401 7.49 17.48 10.61
CA SER A 401 7.51 17.50 12.07
C SER A 401 6.16 17.13 12.66
N ALA A 402 6.13 16.69 13.92
CA ALA A 402 4.92 16.17 14.57
C ALA A 402 3.71 17.12 14.50
N ASP A 403 3.92 18.43 14.77
CA ASP A 403 2.84 19.42 14.72
C ASP A 403 2.53 19.89 13.29
N GLY A 404 3.53 19.92 12.40
CA GLY A 404 3.38 20.32 11.01
C GLY A 404 2.59 19.31 10.17
N GLN A 405 2.66 18.03 10.51
CA GLN A 405 1.90 16.97 9.82
C GLN A 405 0.38 17.15 9.87
N LYS A 406 -0.16 17.91 10.82
CA LYS A 406 -1.59 18.27 10.85
C LYS A 406 -2.02 19.07 9.62
N TYR A 407 -1.14 19.92 9.08
CA TYR A 407 -1.43 20.83 7.97
C TYR A 407 -1.38 20.17 6.59
N ILE A 408 -0.94 18.91 6.51
CA ILE A 408 -0.81 18.16 5.26
C ILE A 408 -1.79 16.96 5.17
N GLN A 409 -2.87 16.98 5.91
CA GLN A 409 -3.81 15.87 6.00
C GLN A 409 -4.55 15.57 4.67
N LEU A 410 -4.62 16.55 3.76
CA LEU A 410 -5.18 16.39 2.41
C LEU A 410 -4.14 16.05 1.32
N ARG A 411 -2.88 15.76 1.70
CA ARG A 411 -1.82 15.38 0.75
C ARG A 411 -2.23 14.21 -0.16
N ASN A 412 -2.97 13.25 0.36
CA ASN A 412 -3.48 12.13 -0.41
C ASN A 412 -4.45 12.53 -1.53
N CYS A 413 -5.08 13.72 -1.45
CA CYS A 413 -5.91 14.26 -2.53
C CYS A 413 -5.08 14.96 -3.60
N ALA A 414 -3.87 15.41 -3.26
CA ALA A 414 -3.01 16.21 -4.12
C ALA A 414 -1.99 15.36 -4.88
N PHE A 415 -1.32 14.42 -4.21
CA PHE A 415 -0.16 13.70 -4.72
C PHE A 415 -0.53 12.50 -5.57
N ASN A 416 0.25 12.28 -6.64
CA ASN A 416 0.15 11.07 -7.47
C ASN A 416 1.18 9.99 -7.15
N TYR A 417 2.19 10.31 -6.34
CA TYR A 417 3.27 9.41 -5.89
C TYR A 417 4.08 8.69 -6.99
N SER A 418 4.02 9.16 -8.23
CA SER A 418 4.72 8.51 -9.35
C SER A 418 5.89 9.33 -9.89
N ASN A 419 6.08 10.56 -9.41
CA ASN A 419 7.12 11.44 -9.92
C ASN A 419 8.31 11.52 -8.94
N ALA A 420 9.53 11.44 -9.50
CA ALA A 420 10.76 11.38 -8.71
C ALA A 420 10.97 12.63 -7.82
N GLN A 421 10.54 13.81 -8.26
CA GLN A 421 10.64 15.05 -7.49
C GLN A 421 9.74 15.01 -6.24
N GLU A 422 8.49 14.59 -6.40
CA GLU A 422 7.55 14.43 -5.29
C GLU A 422 8.04 13.39 -4.27
N ILE A 423 8.62 12.28 -4.76
CA ILE A 423 9.25 11.26 -3.93
C ILE A 423 10.45 11.84 -3.16
N ALA A 424 11.31 12.61 -3.82
CA ALA A 424 12.48 13.22 -3.18
C ALA A 424 12.08 14.22 -2.08
N LEU A 425 11.04 15.02 -2.29
CA LEU A 425 10.52 15.96 -1.30
C LEU A 425 9.87 15.23 -0.10
N ARG A 426 9.21 14.10 -0.36
CA ARG A 426 8.62 13.28 0.72
C ARG A 426 9.66 12.54 1.55
N TYR A 427 10.75 12.13 0.92
CA TYR A 427 11.84 11.38 1.54
C TYR A 427 13.19 12.09 1.32
N PRO A 428 13.41 13.26 1.93
CA PRO A 428 14.63 14.02 1.73
C PRO A 428 15.85 13.20 2.16
N ALA A 429 16.94 13.39 1.43
CA ALA A 429 18.22 12.77 1.78
C ALA A 429 18.76 13.35 3.10
N TYR A 430 19.49 12.54 3.83
CA TYR A 430 20.15 12.92 5.08
C TYR A 430 21.54 12.27 5.18
N ILE A 431 22.36 12.77 6.09
CA ILE A 431 23.63 12.14 6.45
C ILE A 431 23.43 11.34 7.74
N THR A 432 23.81 10.07 7.72
CA THR A 432 23.71 9.20 8.90
C THR A 432 24.63 9.70 10.02
N ALA A 433 24.20 9.50 11.27
CA ALA A 433 24.90 10.09 12.41
C ALA A 433 26.26 9.44 12.68
N THR A 434 26.37 8.12 12.54
CA THR A 434 27.54 7.33 12.91
C THR A 434 28.47 7.10 11.73
N SER A 435 27.97 6.50 10.65
CA SER A 435 28.79 6.19 9.48
C SER A 435 29.05 7.36 8.52
N GLN A 436 28.36 8.50 8.72
CA GLN A 436 28.45 9.69 7.86
C GLN A 436 28.12 9.41 6.37
N LYS A 437 27.27 8.44 6.11
CA LYS A 437 26.82 8.07 4.76
C LYS A 437 25.61 8.92 4.36
N ARG A 438 25.53 9.30 3.08
CA ARG A 438 24.30 9.86 2.52
C ARG A 438 23.27 8.75 2.34
N MET A 439 22.08 8.93 2.91
CA MET A 439 20.93 8.02 2.76
C MET A 439 19.71 8.80 2.26
N SER A 440 18.88 8.14 1.49
CA SER A 440 17.59 8.67 1.02
C SER A 440 16.63 7.51 0.78
N ALA A 441 15.52 7.49 1.51
CA ALA A 441 14.46 6.52 1.27
C ALA A 441 13.78 6.75 -0.10
N GLY A 442 13.87 7.96 -0.67
CA GLY A 442 13.41 8.27 -2.01
C GLY A 442 14.28 7.62 -3.09
N ASP A 443 15.62 7.74 -2.97
CA ASP A 443 16.56 7.11 -3.91
C ASP A 443 16.41 5.58 -3.88
N VAL A 444 16.30 5.00 -2.67
CA VAL A 444 16.04 3.56 -2.48
C VAL A 444 14.72 3.12 -3.11
N LEU A 445 13.67 3.93 -3.00
CA LEU A 445 12.39 3.64 -3.64
C LEU A 445 12.53 3.59 -5.17
N LEU A 446 13.18 4.58 -5.78
CA LEU A 446 13.39 4.63 -7.23
C LEU A 446 14.23 3.43 -7.69
N GLU A 447 15.22 3.03 -6.92
CA GLU A 447 16.02 1.83 -7.18
C GLU A 447 15.16 0.55 -7.09
N MET A 448 14.33 0.39 -6.05
CA MET A 448 13.39 -0.72 -5.93
C MET A 448 12.39 -0.78 -7.09
N GLN A 449 11.88 0.37 -7.52
CA GLN A 449 10.96 0.46 -8.66
C GLN A 449 11.58 0.07 -9.99
N SER A 450 12.90 0.20 -10.13
CA SER A 450 13.65 -0.18 -11.34
C SER A 450 13.88 -1.68 -11.50
N LYS A 451 13.60 -2.48 -10.47
CA LYS A 451 13.79 -3.94 -10.51
C LYS A 451 12.69 -4.62 -11.33
N THR A 452 12.85 -5.91 -11.58
CA THR A 452 11.91 -6.71 -12.37
C THR A 452 10.67 -7.04 -11.55
N TRP A 453 9.52 -6.53 -11.97
CA TRP A 453 8.22 -6.73 -11.32
C TRP A 453 7.25 -7.45 -12.25
N THR A 454 6.39 -8.28 -11.70
CA THR A 454 5.22 -8.78 -12.43
C THR A 454 4.11 -7.74 -12.34
N ASN A 455 3.72 -7.17 -13.47
CA ASN A 455 2.63 -6.21 -13.50
C ASN A 455 1.29 -6.94 -13.38
N THR A 456 0.52 -6.67 -12.32
CA THR A 456 -0.74 -7.35 -12.02
C THR A 456 -1.83 -6.34 -11.68
N PRO A 457 -2.31 -5.53 -12.67
CA PRO A 457 -3.34 -4.55 -12.42
C PRO A 457 -4.60 -5.23 -11.87
N GLY A 458 -5.15 -4.63 -10.80
CA GLY A 458 -6.38 -5.12 -10.19
C GLY A 458 -6.23 -6.31 -9.24
N GLN A 459 -5.04 -6.87 -9.04
CA GLN A 459 -4.86 -7.99 -8.10
C GLN A 459 -5.35 -7.65 -6.67
N ASN A 460 -5.15 -6.43 -6.21
CA ASN A 460 -5.63 -5.97 -4.88
C ASN A 460 -7.15 -5.87 -4.77
N SER A 461 -7.86 -5.96 -5.90
CA SER A 461 -9.33 -5.87 -5.95
C SER A 461 -10.00 -7.22 -6.13
N MET A 462 -9.19 -8.28 -6.24
CA MET A 462 -9.73 -9.63 -6.43
C MET A 462 -10.51 -10.10 -5.20
N PRO A 463 -11.59 -10.86 -5.39
CA PRO A 463 -12.42 -11.30 -4.27
C PRO A 463 -11.65 -12.25 -3.34
N ALA A 464 -11.95 -12.15 -2.05
CA ALA A 464 -11.53 -13.13 -1.06
C ALA A 464 -12.29 -14.45 -1.24
N PRO A 465 -11.79 -15.58 -0.72
CA PRO A 465 -12.55 -16.81 -0.69
C PRO A 465 -13.82 -16.65 0.16
N THR A 466 -14.89 -17.35 -0.20
CA THR A 466 -16.19 -17.25 0.45
C THR A 466 -16.23 -17.86 1.88
N SER A 467 -15.22 -18.65 2.24
CA SER A 467 -15.04 -19.24 3.56
C SER A 467 -13.59 -19.11 4.01
N THR A 468 -13.40 -18.78 5.29
CA THR A 468 -12.07 -18.81 5.94
C THR A 468 -11.48 -20.22 6.01
N ASP A 469 -12.28 -21.27 5.82
CA ASP A 469 -11.80 -22.65 5.80
C ASP A 469 -10.82 -22.88 4.66
N VAL A 470 -11.02 -22.22 3.50
CA VAL A 470 -10.13 -22.31 2.34
C VAL A 470 -8.73 -21.80 2.67
N THR A 471 -8.64 -20.61 3.26
CA THR A 471 -7.35 -20.01 3.65
C THR A 471 -6.70 -20.76 4.80
N THR A 472 -7.48 -21.19 5.79
CA THR A 472 -6.99 -21.97 6.93
C THR A 472 -6.41 -23.31 6.48
N PHE A 473 -7.13 -24.03 5.64
CA PHE A 473 -6.65 -25.31 5.09
C PHE A 473 -5.37 -25.13 4.30
N TYR A 474 -5.32 -24.10 3.45
CA TYR A 474 -4.14 -23.78 2.66
C TYR A 474 -2.93 -23.50 3.55
N GLN A 475 -3.05 -22.58 4.50
CA GLN A 475 -1.97 -22.18 5.41
C GLN A 475 -1.45 -23.35 6.25
N GLN A 476 -2.37 -24.15 6.79
CA GLN A 476 -2.01 -25.34 7.58
C GLN A 476 -1.28 -26.38 6.72
N GLY A 477 -1.79 -26.66 5.53
CA GLY A 477 -1.17 -27.65 4.65
C GLY A 477 0.22 -27.26 4.17
N ILE A 478 0.44 -25.98 3.82
CA ILE A 478 1.79 -25.48 3.49
C ILE A 478 2.71 -25.62 4.70
N ALA A 479 2.26 -25.23 5.91
CA ALA A 479 3.06 -25.40 7.12
C ALA A 479 3.41 -26.88 7.41
N GLU A 480 2.47 -27.81 7.19
CA GLU A 480 2.71 -29.25 7.34
C GLU A 480 3.79 -29.77 6.40
N PHE A 481 3.80 -29.33 5.14
CA PHE A 481 4.87 -29.67 4.19
C PHE A 481 6.22 -29.10 4.62
N LEU A 482 6.25 -27.85 5.04
CA LEU A 482 7.49 -27.15 5.40
C LEU A 482 8.12 -27.72 6.68
N ASN A 483 7.32 -28.05 7.69
CA ASN A 483 7.80 -28.63 8.95
C ASN A 483 8.02 -30.15 8.89
N GLY A 484 7.68 -30.80 7.78
CA GLY A 484 7.88 -32.25 7.56
C GLY A 484 6.79 -33.14 8.19
N THR A 485 5.72 -32.58 8.76
CA THR A 485 4.56 -33.36 9.26
C THR A 485 3.87 -34.09 8.11
N ARG A 486 3.86 -33.46 6.93
CA ARG A 486 3.44 -34.06 5.67
C ARG A 486 4.64 -34.11 4.73
N GLU A 487 4.98 -35.29 4.24
CA GLU A 487 6.09 -35.45 3.29
C GLU A 487 5.79 -34.72 1.96
N LEU A 488 6.72 -33.87 1.51
CA LEU A 488 6.59 -33.13 0.25
C LEU A 488 6.96 -34.02 -0.94
N THR A 489 6.01 -34.82 -1.38
CA THR A 489 6.07 -35.58 -2.63
C THR A 489 5.06 -35.03 -3.64
N LYS A 490 5.27 -35.28 -4.92
CA LYS A 490 4.32 -34.82 -5.96
C LYS A 490 2.91 -35.38 -5.73
N ASP A 491 2.79 -36.63 -5.29
CA ASP A 491 1.50 -37.26 -5.01
C ASP A 491 0.78 -36.60 -3.83
N ASN A 492 1.50 -36.33 -2.73
CA ASN A 492 0.94 -35.66 -1.56
C ASN A 492 0.56 -34.20 -1.89
N TRP A 493 1.37 -33.53 -2.71
CA TRP A 493 1.06 -32.18 -3.19
C TRP A 493 -0.22 -32.17 -4.05
N ASN A 494 -0.32 -33.07 -5.04
CA ASN A 494 -1.51 -33.18 -5.88
C ASN A 494 -2.78 -33.51 -5.07
N ALA A 495 -2.66 -34.38 -4.06
CA ALA A 495 -3.76 -34.69 -3.16
C ALA A 495 -4.19 -33.48 -2.31
N PHE A 496 -3.22 -32.69 -1.86
CA PHE A 496 -3.48 -31.44 -1.13
C PHE A 496 -4.21 -30.41 -1.99
N VAL A 497 -3.71 -30.13 -3.21
CA VAL A 497 -4.34 -29.19 -4.15
C VAL A 497 -5.77 -29.64 -4.47
N LYS A 498 -5.97 -30.93 -4.75
CA LYS A 498 -7.32 -31.47 -4.98
C LYS A 498 -8.26 -31.24 -3.79
N GLN A 499 -7.79 -31.44 -2.56
CA GLN A 499 -8.61 -31.21 -1.38
C GLN A 499 -8.88 -29.71 -1.15
N PHE A 500 -7.91 -28.84 -1.43
CA PHE A 500 -8.09 -27.39 -1.43
C PHE A 500 -9.22 -26.98 -2.40
N ASP A 501 -9.24 -27.55 -3.59
CA ASP A 501 -10.27 -27.32 -4.60
C ASP A 501 -11.66 -27.74 -4.13
N GLU A 502 -11.74 -28.92 -3.49
CA GLU A 502 -13.00 -29.47 -2.96
C GLU A 502 -13.57 -28.64 -1.80
N ILE A 503 -12.72 -28.00 -0.99
CA ILE A 503 -13.15 -27.14 0.12
C ILE A 503 -13.65 -25.76 -0.37
N GLY A 504 -13.28 -25.35 -1.57
CA GLY A 504 -13.72 -24.08 -2.15
C GLY A 504 -12.69 -23.35 -3.01
N GLY A 505 -11.52 -23.91 -3.24
CA GLY A 505 -10.47 -23.34 -4.08
C GLY A 505 -10.95 -23.05 -5.49
N LEU A 506 -11.60 -24.01 -6.15
CA LEU A 506 -12.19 -23.82 -7.48
C LEU A 506 -13.34 -22.79 -7.48
N ALA A 507 -14.14 -22.75 -6.41
CA ALA A 507 -15.19 -21.75 -6.30
C ALA A 507 -14.62 -20.34 -6.15
N TRP A 508 -13.53 -20.19 -5.41
CA TRP A 508 -12.78 -18.94 -5.29
C TRP A 508 -12.16 -18.53 -6.62
N GLU A 509 -11.50 -19.45 -7.32
CA GLU A 509 -10.94 -19.20 -8.65
C GLU A 509 -12.00 -18.74 -9.65
N LYS A 510 -13.15 -19.42 -9.67
CA LYS A 510 -14.27 -19.03 -10.52
C LYS A 510 -14.80 -17.63 -10.19
N ALA A 511 -14.98 -17.31 -8.90
CA ALA A 511 -15.41 -15.99 -8.47
C ALA A 511 -14.40 -14.92 -8.89
N GLY A 512 -13.10 -15.22 -8.79
CA GLY A 512 -12.01 -14.37 -9.27
C GLY A 512 -12.07 -14.13 -10.77
N TYR A 513 -12.29 -15.17 -11.57
CA TYR A 513 -12.43 -15.06 -13.01
C TYR A 513 -13.65 -14.23 -13.42
N ASP A 514 -14.80 -14.50 -12.83
CA ASP A 514 -16.04 -13.76 -13.10
C ASP A 514 -15.84 -12.27 -12.79
N TYR A 515 -15.19 -11.98 -11.66
CA TYR A 515 -14.87 -10.61 -11.25
C TYR A 515 -13.88 -9.94 -12.22
N ALA A 516 -12.76 -10.58 -12.51
CA ALA A 516 -11.73 -10.02 -13.38
C ALA A 516 -12.25 -9.77 -14.79
N SER A 517 -13.06 -10.70 -15.33
CA SER A 517 -13.71 -10.56 -16.63
C SER A 517 -14.69 -9.40 -16.67
N ALA A 518 -15.56 -9.28 -15.65
CA ALA A 518 -16.55 -8.21 -15.57
C ALA A 518 -15.94 -6.82 -15.41
N ASN A 519 -14.71 -6.73 -14.85
CA ASN A 519 -14.03 -5.47 -14.57
C ASN A 519 -12.86 -5.18 -15.53
N GLY A 520 -12.69 -5.96 -16.61
CA GLY A 520 -11.64 -5.72 -17.60
C GLY A 520 -10.21 -5.86 -17.03
N LEU A 521 -10.02 -6.74 -16.01
CA LEU A 521 -8.73 -6.95 -15.35
C LEU A 521 -7.91 -8.11 -15.96
N LEU A 522 -8.49 -8.87 -16.87
CA LEU A 522 -7.78 -9.94 -17.59
C LEU A 522 -6.78 -9.31 -18.56
N GLN A 523 -5.53 -9.82 -18.55
CA GLN A 523 -4.41 -9.34 -19.38
C GLN A 523 -4.21 -10.21 -20.65
#